data_96a557a30f0fe1dcb547589feae95d8c
#
_entry.id   96a557a30f0fe1dcb547589feae95d8c
#
_cell.length_a   1.000
_cell.length_b   1.000
_cell.length_c   1.000
_cell.angle_alpha   90.00
_cell.angle_beta   90.00
_cell.angle_gamma   90.00
#
_symmetry.space_group_name_H-M   'P 1'
#
loop_
_entity.id
_entity.type
_entity.pdbx_description
1 polymer ?
#
loop_
_entity_poly.entity_id
_entity_poly.type
_entity_poly.pdbx_seq_one_letter_code
_entity_poly.pdbx_strand_id
1 'polypeptide(L)'
;MMADFQSIPLRPAAPVSHESLLQFPEDPVECMRQLHRRHGDIAVMEQESQRLAFVFSPELNRQVLTDSNSFHSRFFAVRGSRKSAQRRVTSGLLSQNGAEHRDTRRILKDVFSKKVLPGYHPTICRLTEDLLKDWHPGSERDLNVEMVQFMLRMTSALLFGLDDAGFAHELGHMIDRWVHQNHEVGMGALVSGPQFNSKYDELLEMADELENSIQTLFHKHRNQQHEMPNVLSLLFHAQASSQQLSDEKLTGHATLLFAAAHLTTAHTFSWTLFLLAQHPEIMQRVSGEVAEHVHGERPTIEELDRLEFLEHVIKESMRVLPASAYSQRIVAEPVTLNGIRLSPGTPVVFSQYITHHRPDLFESPDEFQPDRWKTISPSPYEYLPFGAGPRMCIGAPLAMAEIKTALALILKRCRLQMTANATVNGQVISTMLGPTSPIRAKVIPAGEETHTVPVHGSIHDLVRLPIEAMPQQQRRAA
;
A
#
# COMPACT_ATOMS: atom_id res chain seq x y z
N MET A 1 57.66 15.39 31.22
CA MET A 1 56.45 15.79 30.48
C MET A 1 55.98 14.58 29.70
N MET A 2 55.12 13.75 30.30
CA MET A 2 54.47 12.61 29.62
C MET A 2 53.19 13.12 29.00
N ALA A 3 53.06 12.97 27.66
CA ALA A 3 51.89 13.37 26.94
C ALA A 3 50.81 12.32 27.15
N ASP A 4 49.66 12.76 27.69
CA ASP A 4 48.42 11.96 27.79
C ASP A 4 47.93 11.60 26.39
N PHE A 5 48.01 10.35 26.06
CA PHE A 5 47.24 9.77 24.95
C PHE A 5 45.79 9.68 25.39
N GLN A 6 44.99 10.72 25.03
CA GLN A 6 43.55 10.63 25.10
C GLN A 6 43.11 9.52 24.15
N SER A 7 42.46 8.49 24.72
CA SER A 7 41.82 7.40 23.99
C SER A 7 40.76 7.98 23.09
N ILE A 8 40.98 7.89 21.77
CA ILE A 8 39.98 8.13 20.76
C ILE A 8 38.86 7.12 21.01
N PRO A 9 37.60 7.54 21.23
CA PRO A 9 36.52 6.60 21.42
C PRO A 9 36.42 5.71 20.17
N LEU A 10 36.50 4.41 20.37
CA LEU A 10 36.26 3.40 19.35
C LEU A 10 34.89 3.70 18.71
N ARG A 11 34.89 4.05 17.41
CA ARG A 11 33.66 4.11 16.63
C ARG A 11 32.90 2.79 16.87
N PRO A 12 31.60 2.82 17.18
CA PRO A 12 30.83 1.58 17.26
C PRO A 12 31.03 0.80 15.96
N ALA A 13 31.20 -0.50 16.08
CA ALA A 13 31.32 -1.39 14.93
C ALA A 13 30.17 -1.07 13.96
N ALA A 14 30.46 -1.05 12.65
CA ALA A 14 29.44 -0.81 11.65
C ALA A 14 28.23 -1.74 11.91
N PRO A 15 26.98 -1.25 11.83
CA PRO A 15 25.77 -2.03 12.14
C PRO A 15 25.51 -3.06 11.02
N VAL A 16 26.39 -4.05 10.91
CA VAL A 16 26.35 -5.11 9.90
C VAL A 16 25.88 -6.39 10.56
N SER A 17 24.81 -6.98 10.04
CA SER A 17 24.36 -8.33 10.36
C SER A 17 24.85 -9.30 9.29
N HIS A 18 25.39 -10.44 9.72
CA HIS A 18 25.81 -11.54 8.84
C HIS A 18 24.77 -12.68 8.83
N GLU A 19 23.55 -12.40 9.25
CA GLU A 19 22.44 -13.33 9.12
C GLU A 19 22.06 -13.52 7.65
N SER A 20 21.40 -14.66 7.36
CA SER A 20 21.00 -14.97 5.98
C SER A 20 20.07 -13.91 5.40
N LEU A 21 20.37 -13.41 4.21
CA LEU A 21 19.50 -12.51 3.47
C LEU A 21 18.11 -13.11 3.19
N LEU A 22 17.97 -14.44 3.25
CA LEU A 22 16.69 -15.13 3.04
C LEU A 22 15.70 -14.93 4.20
N GLN A 23 16.16 -14.53 5.39
CA GLN A 23 15.27 -14.21 6.52
C GLN A 23 14.38 -13.00 6.21
N PHE A 24 14.87 -12.05 5.42
CA PHE A 24 14.08 -10.87 5.08
C PHE A 24 12.81 -11.17 4.25
N PRO A 25 12.85 -11.96 3.17
CA PRO A 25 11.63 -12.30 2.44
C PRO A 25 10.71 -13.29 3.17
N GLU A 26 11.20 -14.07 4.15
CA GLU A 26 10.37 -14.99 4.94
C GLU A 26 9.44 -14.24 5.90
N ASP A 27 9.97 -13.30 6.67
CA ASP A 27 9.20 -12.39 7.52
C ASP A 27 9.83 -10.99 7.54
N PRO A 28 9.45 -10.13 6.58
CA PRO A 28 10.04 -8.80 6.47
C PRO A 28 9.83 -7.92 7.70
N VAL A 29 8.66 -8.03 8.36
CA VAL A 29 8.35 -7.19 9.52
C VAL A 29 9.22 -7.58 10.72
N GLU A 30 9.26 -8.86 11.07
CA GLU A 30 10.06 -9.30 12.22
C GLU A 30 11.56 -9.14 11.95
N CYS A 31 12.03 -9.45 10.75
CA CYS A 31 13.42 -9.20 10.36
C CYS A 31 13.80 -7.72 10.56
N MET A 32 13.02 -6.77 10.02
CA MET A 32 13.27 -5.33 10.18
C MET A 32 13.15 -4.88 11.64
N ARG A 33 12.21 -5.44 12.41
CA ARG A 33 12.04 -5.17 13.84
C ARG A 33 13.27 -5.59 14.63
N GLN A 34 13.82 -6.78 14.35
CA GLN A 34 15.06 -7.26 14.97
C GLN A 34 16.27 -6.43 14.60
N LEU A 35 16.43 -6.08 13.32
CA LEU A 35 17.50 -5.21 12.84
C LEU A 35 17.44 -3.85 13.52
N HIS A 36 16.26 -3.22 13.60
CA HIS A 36 16.08 -1.93 14.28
C HIS A 36 16.43 -2.02 15.78
N ARG A 37 15.96 -3.06 16.48
CA ARG A 37 16.28 -3.26 17.91
C ARG A 37 17.77 -3.44 18.17
N ARG A 38 18.50 -4.13 17.30
CA ARG A 38 19.94 -4.44 17.47
C ARG A 38 20.85 -3.31 17.03
N HIS A 39 20.49 -2.61 15.95
CA HIS A 39 21.39 -1.70 15.24
C HIS A 39 20.89 -0.24 15.21
N GLY A 40 19.68 0.03 15.70
CA GLY A 40 19.11 1.37 15.70
C GLY A 40 18.62 1.82 14.31
N ASP A 41 18.94 3.06 13.96
CA ASP A 41 18.35 3.75 12.81
C ASP A 41 18.80 3.25 11.42
N ILE A 42 19.91 2.50 11.37
CA ILE A 42 20.45 1.93 10.13
C ILE A 42 21.03 0.56 10.41
N ALA A 43 20.78 -0.39 9.51
CA ALA A 43 21.37 -1.71 9.52
C ALA A 43 21.80 -2.14 8.11
N VAL A 44 22.76 -3.02 8.00
CA VAL A 44 23.17 -3.64 6.75
C VAL A 44 23.22 -5.15 6.98
N MET A 45 22.45 -5.89 6.19
CA MET A 45 22.64 -7.34 6.06
C MET A 45 23.66 -7.59 4.96
N GLU A 46 24.64 -8.45 5.25
CA GLU A 46 25.70 -8.80 4.33
C GLU A 46 25.90 -10.32 4.26
N GLN A 47 25.80 -10.86 3.07
CA GLN A 47 26.06 -12.26 2.81
C GLN A 47 26.90 -12.39 1.54
N GLU A 48 28.12 -12.94 1.64
CA GLU A 48 29.09 -13.01 0.57
C GLU A 48 29.39 -11.62 -0.04
N SER A 49 29.06 -11.40 -1.31
CA SER A 49 29.23 -10.11 -2.01
C SER A 49 27.97 -9.26 -2.04
N GLN A 50 26.87 -9.76 -1.43
CA GLN A 50 25.58 -9.09 -1.47
C GLN A 50 25.33 -8.29 -0.20
N ARG A 51 24.76 -7.10 -0.37
CA ARG A 51 24.41 -6.20 0.72
C ARG A 51 23.00 -5.69 0.55
N LEU A 52 22.29 -5.60 1.67
CA LEU A 52 20.96 -5.00 1.77
C LEU A 52 20.98 -4.02 2.95
N ALA A 53 20.79 -2.75 2.68
CA ALA A 53 20.75 -1.72 3.71
C ALA A 53 19.31 -1.41 4.13
N PHE A 54 19.11 -1.09 5.41
CA PHE A 54 17.82 -0.74 6.00
C PHE A 54 17.94 0.59 6.73
N VAL A 55 16.96 1.47 6.55
CA VAL A 55 16.87 2.75 7.26
C VAL A 55 15.53 2.83 7.98
N PHE A 56 15.55 3.31 9.24
CA PHE A 56 14.40 3.29 10.13
C PHE A 56 14.08 4.66 10.75
N SER A 57 14.97 5.65 10.64
CA SER A 57 14.70 6.99 11.18
C SER A 57 14.13 7.95 10.14
N PRO A 58 13.32 8.94 10.57
CA PRO A 58 12.80 9.99 9.68
C PRO A 58 13.90 10.74 8.92
N GLU A 59 15.04 10.98 9.56
CA GLU A 59 16.22 11.63 8.98
C GLU A 59 16.74 10.86 7.76
N LEU A 60 16.94 9.54 7.93
CA LEU A 60 17.43 8.68 6.86
C LEU A 60 16.37 8.45 5.81
N ASN A 61 15.09 8.31 6.20
CA ASN A 61 13.97 8.31 5.27
C ASN A 61 13.99 9.55 4.38
N ARG A 62 14.19 10.74 4.96
CA ARG A 62 14.29 11.99 4.21
C ARG A 62 15.43 11.95 3.21
N GLN A 63 16.64 11.54 3.64
CA GLN A 63 17.80 11.45 2.75
C GLN A 63 17.53 10.53 1.57
N VAL A 64 17.05 9.29 1.83
CA VAL A 64 16.78 8.28 0.79
C VAL A 64 15.65 8.68 -0.15
N LEU A 65 14.62 9.37 0.36
CA LEU A 65 13.42 9.70 -0.41
C LEU A 65 13.52 11.01 -1.18
N THR A 66 14.41 11.94 -0.79
CA THR A 66 14.56 13.24 -1.48
C THR A 66 15.68 13.25 -2.50
N ASP A 67 16.76 12.50 -2.29
CA ASP A 67 17.89 12.45 -3.20
C ASP A 67 17.64 11.44 -4.34
N SER A 68 16.97 11.91 -5.38
CA SER A 68 16.68 11.11 -6.57
C SER A 68 17.87 10.90 -7.52
N ASN A 69 19.02 11.52 -7.26
CA ASN A 69 20.24 11.28 -8.02
C ASN A 69 20.97 10.05 -7.47
N SER A 70 21.16 10.01 -6.15
CA SER A 70 21.84 8.89 -5.49
C SER A 70 20.94 7.66 -5.29
N PHE A 71 19.59 7.84 -5.21
CA PHE A 71 18.66 6.75 -4.93
C PHE A 71 17.60 6.59 -6.03
N HIS A 72 17.78 5.59 -6.86
CA HIS A 72 16.84 5.27 -7.94
C HIS A 72 15.73 4.31 -7.50
N SER A 73 14.58 4.40 -8.14
CA SER A 73 13.53 3.40 -8.03
C SER A 73 13.88 2.21 -8.93
N ARG A 74 13.73 1.01 -8.37
CA ARG A 74 13.78 -0.24 -9.11
C ARG A 74 12.61 -1.10 -8.65
N PHE A 75 11.41 -0.73 -9.11
CA PHE A 75 10.19 -1.40 -8.69
C PHE A 75 10.19 -2.88 -9.13
N PHE A 76 10.58 -3.14 -10.37
CA PHE A 76 10.77 -4.49 -10.87
C PHE A 76 12.25 -4.83 -11.01
N ALA A 77 12.65 -5.96 -10.45
CA ALA A 77 14.01 -6.48 -10.59
C ALA A 77 14.30 -6.92 -12.02
N VAL A 78 13.31 -7.54 -12.68
CA VAL A 78 13.42 -8.12 -14.01
C VAL A 78 12.68 -7.27 -15.02
N ARG A 79 13.43 -6.70 -15.98
CA ARG A 79 12.88 -5.84 -17.04
C ARG A 79 12.75 -6.51 -18.41
N GLY A 80 13.33 -7.68 -18.59
CA GLY A 80 13.38 -8.37 -19.89
C GLY A 80 14.25 -7.67 -20.94
N SER A 81 14.33 -8.25 -22.13
CA SER A 81 15.05 -7.70 -23.30
C SER A 81 14.36 -6.45 -23.85
N ARG A 82 15.09 -5.64 -24.65
CA ARG A 82 14.55 -4.36 -25.16
C ARG A 82 13.24 -4.48 -25.95
N LYS A 83 13.01 -5.60 -26.63
CA LYS A 83 11.84 -5.82 -27.50
C LYS A 83 10.75 -6.69 -26.87
N SER A 84 10.95 -7.19 -25.64
CA SER A 84 9.98 -8.07 -24.97
C SER A 84 8.78 -7.29 -24.44
N ALA A 85 7.62 -7.96 -24.34
CA ALA A 85 6.44 -7.44 -23.64
C ALA A 85 6.78 -7.11 -22.18
N GLN A 86 7.61 -7.94 -21.51
CA GLN A 86 8.09 -7.68 -20.15
C GLN A 86 8.74 -6.29 -20.02
N ARG A 87 9.50 -5.87 -21.05
CA ARG A 87 10.09 -4.52 -21.05
C ARG A 87 9.04 -3.43 -21.17
N ARG A 88 8.01 -3.63 -21.99
CA ARG A 88 6.96 -2.66 -22.23
C ARG A 88 6.03 -2.55 -21.03
N VAL A 89 5.51 -3.66 -20.50
CA VAL A 89 4.63 -3.63 -19.32
C VAL A 89 5.30 -3.08 -18.05
N THR A 90 6.64 -3.16 -17.95
CA THR A 90 7.40 -2.58 -16.83
C THR A 90 7.86 -1.15 -17.08
N SER A 91 7.55 -0.50 -18.22
CA SER A 91 8.14 0.79 -18.61
C SER A 91 7.46 2.03 -18.01
N GLY A 92 6.39 1.86 -17.21
CA GLY A 92 5.62 2.97 -16.65
C GLY A 92 6.34 3.76 -15.54
N LEU A 93 5.64 4.75 -14.97
CA LEU A 93 6.15 5.75 -14.02
C LEU A 93 6.98 5.17 -12.86
N LEU A 94 6.55 4.02 -12.32
CA LEU A 94 7.20 3.40 -11.16
C LEU A 94 8.64 2.92 -11.46
N SER A 95 8.93 2.62 -12.72
CA SER A 95 10.23 2.13 -13.19
C SER A 95 11.15 3.20 -13.78
N GLN A 96 10.64 4.42 -13.98
CA GLN A 96 11.39 5.54 -14.55
C GLN A 96 12.22 6.25 -13.48
N ASN A 97 13.33 6.89 -13.88
CA ASN A 97 14.19 7.68 -13.01
C ASN A 97 14.59 9.01 -13.68
N GLY A 98 15.20 9.91 -12.92
CA GLY A 98 15.76 11.16 -13.40
C GLY A 98 14.77 12.06 -14.13
N ALA A 99 15.15 12.61 -15.28
CA ALA A 99 14.34 13.53 -16.08
C ALA A 99 13.07 12.86 -16.62
N GLU A 100 13.18 11.61 -17.11
CA GLU A 100 12.04 10.87 -17.64
C GLU A 100 10.93 10.72 -16.61
N HIS A 101 11.25 10.36 -15.35
CA HIS A 101 10.28 10.30 -14.26
C HIS A 101 9.64 11.67 -13.99
N ARG A 102 10.43 12.74 -13.94
CA ARG A 102 9.91 14.10 -13.66
C ARG A 102 8.92 14.56 -14.73
N ASP A 103 9.25 14.32 -16.00
CA ASP A 103 8.43 14.75 -17.13
C ASP A 103 7.13 13.94 -17.21
N THR A 104 7.23 12.62 -17.08
CA THR A 104 6.05 11.75 -17.03
C THR A 104 5.15 12.09 -15.83
N ARG A 105 5.74 12.28 -14.64
CA ARG A 105 4.98 12.63 -13.46
C ARG A 105 4.24 13.96 -13.60
N ARG A 106 4.82 14.93 -14.30
CA ARG A 106 4.17 16.23 -14.58
C ARG A 106 2.90 16.03 -15.40
N ILE A 107 2.94 15.17 -16.41
CA ILE A 107 1.79 14.84 -17.25
C ILE A 107 0.70 14.12 -16.44
N LEU A 108 1.09 13.13 -15.63
CA LEU A 108 0.16 12.30 -14.88
C LEU A 108 -0.44 13.01 -13.65
N LYS A 109 0.24 14.02 -13.10
CA LYS A 109 -0.19 14.70 -11.87
C LYS A 109 -1.60 15.31 -11.98
N ASP A 110 -1.92 15.86 -13.12
CA ASP A 110 -3.21 16.56 -13.32
C ASP A 110 -4.38 15.57 -13.31
N VAL A 111 -4.14 14.34 -13.77
CA VAL A 111 -5.13 13.25 -13.83
C VAL A 111 -5.56 12.76 -12.43
N PHE A 112 -4.69 12.90 -11.41
CA PHE A 112 -4.94 12.51 -10.03
C PHE A 112 -5.10 13.70 -9.09
N SER A 113 -5.22 14.91 -9.65
CA SER A 113 -5.36 16.13 -8.83
C SER A 113 -6.75 16.23 -8.20
N LYS A 114 -6.84 16.97 -7.07
CA LYS A 114 -8.12 17.24 -6.42
C LYS A 114 -9.17 17.87 -7.35
N LYS A 115 -8.76 18.53 -8.43
CA LYS A 115 -9.64 19.19 -9.39
C LYS A 115 -10.50 18.21 -10.21
N VAL A 116 -10.04 16.99 -10.42
CA VAL A 116 -10.76 15.95 -11.19
C VAL A 116 -11.61 15.03 -10.31
N LEU A 117 -11.40 15.04 -8.99
CA LEU A 117 -12.16 14.20 -8.06
C LEU A 117 -13.69 14.36 -8.17
N PRO A 118 -14.26 15.57 -8.36
CA PRO A 118 -15.69 15.71 -8.56
C PRO A 118 -16.24 14.87 -9.73
N GLY A 119 -15.43 14.66 -10.79
CA GLY A 119 -15.80 13.81 -11.91
C GLY A 119 -15.82 12.30 -11.58
N TYR A 120 -15.02 11.86 -10.62
CA TYR A 120 -14.95 10.45 -10.19
C TYR A 120 -15.97 10.11 -9.09
N HIS A 121 -16.37 11.09 -8.29
CA HIS A 121 -17.23 10.92 -7.13
C HIS A 121 -18.55 10.17 -7.40
N PRO A 122 -19.32 10.46 -8.47
CA PRO A 122 -20.55 9.72 -8.78
C PRO A 122 -20.31 8.22 -9.00
N THR A 123 -19.19 7.87 -9.66
CA THR A 123 -18.82 6.49 -9.91
C THR A 123 -18.43 5.77 -8.60
N ILE A 124 -17.69 6.44 -7.71
CA ILE A 124 -17.33 5.92 -6.39
C ILE A 124 -18.59 5.62 -5.58
N CYS A 125 -19.53 6.56 -5.51
CA CYS A 125 -20.82 6.37 -4.82
C CYS A 125 -21.59 5.18 -5.39
N ARG A 126 -21.78 5.13 -6.70
CA ARG A 126 -22.55 4.06 -7.35
C ARG A 126 -21.94 2.68 -7.12
N LEU A 127 -20.62 2.53 -7.27
CA LEU A 127 -19.97 1.25 -7.06
C LEU A 127 -20.02 0.81 -5.59
N THR A 128 -19.97 1.76 -4.66
CA THR A 128 -20.15 1.46 -3.23
C THR A 128 -21.60 1.04 -2.94
N GLU A 129 -22.57 1.70 -3.54
CA GLU A 129 -23.98 1.28 -3.41
C GLU A 129 -24.21 -0.11 -3.99
N ASP A 130 -23.56 -0.44 -5.11
CA ASP A 130 -23.62 -1.79 -5.71
C ASP A 130 -23.04 -2.84 -4.76
N LEU A 131 -21.90 -2.56 -4.12
CA LEU A 131 -21.32 -3.43 -3.09
C LEU A 131 -22.31 -3.66 -1.94
N LEU A 132 -22.98 -2.60 -1.49
CA LEU A 132 -23.87 -2.64 -0.34
C LEU A 132 -25.23 -3.31 -0.63
N LYS A 133 -25.58 -3.60 -1.89
CA LYS A 133 -26.81 -4.34 -2.24
C LYS A 133 -26.88 -5.72 -1.60
N ASP A 134 -25.74 -6.38 -1.45
CA ASP A 134 -25.65 -7.72 -0.89
C ASP A 134 -25.39 -7.73 0.63
N TRP A 135 -25.22 -6.55 1.25
CA TRP A 135 -24.96 -6.40 2.69
C TRP A 135 -26.25 -6.29 3.48
N HIS A 136 -26.94 -7.42 3.63
CA HIS A 136 -28.19 -7.48 4.39
C HIS A 136 -27.92 -7.69 5.89
N PRO A 137 -28.77 -7.16 6.79
CA PRO A 137 -28.66 -7.42 8.22
C PRO A 137 -28.56 -8.91 8.54
N GLY A 138 -27.57 -9.30 9.35
CA GLY A 138 -27.30 -10.68 9.72
C GLY A 138 -26.48 -11.49 8.70
N SER A 139 -26.26 -10.98 7.47
CA SER A 139 -25.39 -11.66 6.50
C SER A 139 -23.94 -11.65 6.98
N GLU A 140 -23.23 -12.74 6.69
CA GLU A 140 -21.80 -12.87 6.95
C GLU A 140 -21.04 -12.52 5.67
N ARG A 141 -20.02 -11.68 5.80
CA ARG A 141 -19.20 -11.18 4.68
C ARG A 141 -17.72 -11.47 4.93
N ASP A 142 -17.00 -11.79 3.87
CA ASP A 142 -15.53 -11.82 3.89
C ASP A 142 -15.00 -10.47 3.38
N LEU A 143 -14.65 -9.60 4.33
CA LEU A 143 -14.21 -8.24 4.01
C LEU A 143 -12.94 -8.20 3.14
N ASN A 144 -12.05 -9.21 3.26
CA ASN A 144 -10.85 -9.25 2.44
C ASN A 144 -11.18 -9.50 0.96
N VAL A 145 -11.93 -10.56 0.69
CA VAL A 145 -12.32 -10.93 -0.69
C VAL A 145 -13.15 -9.81 -1.32
N GLU A 146 -14.12 -9.27 -0.58
CA GLU A 146 -15.02 -8.24 -1.11
C GLU A 146 -14.31 -6.93 -1.39
N MET A 147 -13.38 -6.49 -0.54
CA MET A 147 -12.63 -5.26 -0.79
C MET A 147 -11.68 -5.40 -1.98
N VAL A 148 -11.09 -6.57 -2.19
CA VAL A 148 -10.29 -6.83 -3.41
C VAL A 148 -11.17 -6.76 -4.66
N GLN A 149 -12.31 -7.44 -4.69
CA GLN A 149 -13.24 -7.42 -5.83
C GLN A 149 -13.81 -6.02 -6.08
N PHE A 150 -14.19 -5.32 -5.01
CA PHE A 150 -14.66 -3.94 -5.07
C PHE A 150 -13.61 -3.01 -5.68
N MET A 151 -12.36 -3.09 -5.24
CA MET A 151 -11.29 -2.26 -5.75
C MET A 151 -10.83 -2.62 -7.16
N LEU A 152 -10.89 -3.88 -7.57
CA LEU A 152 -10.67 -4.25 -8.97
C LEU A 152 -11.68 -3.56 -9.89
N ARG A 153 -12.98 -3.62 -9.54
CA ARG A 153 -14.04 -2.96 -10.30
C ARG A 153 -13.91 -1.44 -10.26
N MET A 154 -13.63 -0.85 -9.08
CA MET A 154 -13.40 0.59 -8.90
C MET A 154 -12.24 1.07 -9.77
N THR A 155 -11.11 0.39 -9.70
CA THR A 155 -9.91 0.72 -10.46
C THR A 155 -10.17 0.65 -11.98
N SER A 156 -10.87 -0.39 -12.45
CA SER A 156 -11.23 -0.52 -13.86
C SER A 156 -12.14 0.61 -14.33
N ALA A 157 -13.15 0.96 -13.53
CA ALA A 157 -14.09 2.03 -13.86
C ALA A 157 -13.40 3.40 -13.88
N LEU A 158 -12.59 3.73 -12.87
CA LEU A 158 -11.97 5.06 -12.76
C LEU A 158 -10.75 5.23 -13.66
N LEU A 159 -9.92 4.20 -13.80
CA LEU A 159 -8.73 4.30 -14.65
C LEU A 159 -9.08 4.15 -16.13
N PHE A 160 -9.99 3.24 -16.47
CA PHE A 160 -10.21 2.84 -17.86
C PHE A 160 -11.62 3.18 -18.38
N GLY A 161 -12.52 3.65 -17.51
CA GLY A 161 -13.91 3.91 -17.88
C GLY A 161 -14.71 2.64 -18.19
N LEU A 162 -14.25 1.48 -17.74
CA LEU A 162 -14.88 0.19 -17.97
C LEU A 162 -15.52 -0.34 -16.68
N ASP A 163 -16.83 -0.37 -16.64
CA ASP A 163 -17.60 -1.00 -15.57
C ASP A 163 -17.97 -2.46 -15.98
N ASP A 164 -16.95 -3.25 -16.26
CA ASP A 164 -17.04 -4.67 -16.58
C ASP A 164 -16.32 -5.46 -15.48
N ALA A 165 -17.09 -6.01 -14.53
CA ALA A 165 -16.54 -6.71 -13.38
C ALA A 165 -15.77 -7.98 -13.80
N GLY A 166 -16.19 -8.68 -14.84
CA GLY A 166 -15.49 -9.88 -15.36
C GLY A 166 -14.11 -9.51 -15.90
N PHE A 167 -14.06 -8.52 -16.79
CA PHE A 167 -12.80 -8.05 -17.35
C PHE A 167 -11.86 -7.47 -16.28
N ALA A 168 -12.40 -6.69 -15.33
CA ALA A 168 -11.62 -6.13 -14.22
C ALA A 168 -10.99 -7.23 -13.37
N HIS A 169 -11.74 -8.29 -13.10
CA HIS A 169 -11.29 -9.46 -12.33
C HIS A 169 -10.20 -10.24 -13.07
N GLU A 170 -10.40 -10.56 -14.36
CA GLU A 170 -9.40 -11.25 -15.18
C GLU A 170 -8.10 -10.46 -15.28
N LEU A 171 -8.18 -9.17 -15.59
CA LEU A 171 -7.01 -8.29 -15.69
C LEU A 171 -6.30 -8.16 -14.33
N GLY A 172 -7.06 -8.03 -13.25
CA GLY A 172 -6.50 -7.96 -11.90
C GLY A 172 -5.72 -9.21 -11.52
N HIS A 173 -6.30 -10.38 -11.71
CA HIS A 173 -5.62 -11.65 -11.44
C HIS A 173 -4.38 -11.86 -12.31
N MET A 174 -4.43 -11.44 -13.57
CA MET A 174 -3.28 -11.53 -14.47
C MET A 174 -2.15 -10.63 -13.97
N ILE A 175 -2.47 -9.39 -13.57
CA ILE A 175 -1.49 -8.45 -13.02
C ILE A 175 -0.91 -8.97 -11.70
N ASP A 176 -1.75 -9.48 -10.79
CA ASP A 176 -1.29 -9.98 -9.48
C ASP A 176 -0.33 -11.17 -9.64
N ARG A 177 -0.68 -12.13 -10.49
CA ARG A 177 0.20 -13.27 -10.80
C ARG A 177 1.52 -12.80 -11.41
N TRP A 178 1.46 -11.88 -12.37
CA TRP A 178 2.64 -11.34 -13.03
C TRP A 178 3.54 -10.55 -12.05
N VAL A 179 2.97 -9.72 -11.15
CA VAL A 179 3.71 -9.01 -10.11
C VAL A 179 4.38 -10.00 -9.16
N HIS A 180 3.64 -11.00 -8.69
CA HIS A 180 4.17 -12.04 -7.81
C HIS A 180 5.35 -12.78 -8.46
N GLN A 181 5.18 -13.26 -9.69
CA GLN A 181 6.22 -13.96 -10.44
C GLN A 181 7.45 -13.07 -10.67
N ASN A 182 7.26 -11.78 -10.94
CA ASN A 182 8.37 -10.84 -11.11
C ASN A 182 9.19 -10.68 -9.83
N HIS A 183 8.53 -10.65 -8.65
CA HIS A 183 9.21 -10.61 -7.37
C HIS A 183 9.96 -11.91 -7.07
N GLU A 184 9.34 -13.08 -7.31
CA GLU A 184 9.99 -14.38 -7.13
C GLU A 184 11.24 -14.52 -7.99
N VAL A 185 11.13 -14.21 -9.28
CA VAL A 185 12.28 -14.24 -10.22
C VAL A 185 13.35 -13.23 -9.79
N GLY A 186 12.93 -12.04 -9.32
CA GLY A 186 13.84 -11.02 -8.81
C GLY A 186 14.60 -11.46 -7.56
N MET A 187 13.96 -12.16 -6.65
CA MET A 187 14.60 -12.75 -5.47
C MET A 187 15.47 -13.95 -5.84
N GLY A 188 15.00 -14.81 -6.76
CA GLY A 188 15.75 -15.98 -7.25
C GLY A 188 17.01 -15.60 -8.04
N ALA A 189 17.08 -14.39 -8.60
CA ALA A 189 18.31 -13.86 -9.20
C ALA A 189 19.43 -13.58 -8.18
N LEU A 190 19.08 -13.52 -6.88
CA LEU A 190 20.06 -13.49 -5.79
C LEU A 190 20.59 -14.87 -5.45
N VAL A 191 19.92 -15.95 -5.90
CA VAL A 191 20.30 -17.34 -5.64
C VAL A 191 20.34 -18.07 -7.00
N SER A 192 21.50 -18.16 -7.61
CA SER A 192 21.68 -18.81 -8.91
C SER A 192 21.25 -20.30 -8.86
N GLY A 193 20.30 -20.70 -9.70
CA GLY A 193 19.85 -22.09 -9.80
C GLY A 193 19.07 -22.40 -11.09
N PRO A 194 19.03 -23.70 -11.52
CA PRO A 194 18.31 -24.09 -12.74
C PRO A 194 16.81 -23.75 -12.73
N GLN A 195 16.20 -23.67 -11.56
CA GLN A 195 14.79 -23.26 -11.35
C GLN A 195 14.49 -21.81 -11.77
N PHE A 196 15.55 -20.98 -11.88
CA PHE A 196 15.41 -19.59 -12.31
C PHE A 196 15.01 -19.49 -13.78
N ASN A 197 15.54 -20.36 -14.66
CA ASN A 197 15.29 -20.27 -16.09
C ASN A 197 13.82 -20.54 -16.43
N SER A 198 13.21 -21.60 -15.85
CA SER A 198 11.79 -21.90 -16.10
C SER A 198 10.87 -20.78 -15.59
N LYS A 199 11.10 -20.28 -14.39
CA LYS A 199 10.32 -19.17 -13.81
C LYS A 199 10.48 -17.86 -14.61
N TYR A 200 11.63 -17.65 -15.23
CA TYR A 200 11.86 -16.48 -16.09
C TYR A 200 11.07 -16.58 -17.40
N ASP A 201 11.04 -17.77 -18.03
CA ASP A 201 10.28 -18.01 -19.26
C ASP A 201 8.78 -17.85 -19.00
N GLU A 202 8.25 -18.40 -17.88
CA GLU A 202 6.87 -18.19 -17.44
C GLU A 202 6.54 -16.70 -17.24
N LEU A 203 7.47 -15.93 -16.66
CA LEU A 203 7.30 -14.48 -16.50
C LEU A 203 7.17 -13.76 -17.84
N LEU A 204 7.94 -14.18 -18.86
CA LEU A 204 7.85 -13.59 -20.20
C LEU A 204 6.51 -13.92 -20.88
N GLU A 205 6.02 -15.15 -20.74
CA GLU A 205 4.71 -15.57 -21.25
C GLU A 205 3.59 -14.78 -20.60
N MET A 206 3.60 -14.64 -19.26
CA MET A 206 2.64 -13.81 -18.52
C MET A 206 2.67 -12.36 -18.99
N ALA A 207 3.84 -11.82 -19.30
CA ALA A 207 3.98 -10.45 -19.80
C ALA A 207 3.40 -10.27 -21.21
N ASP A 208 3.54 -11.27 -22.09
CA ASP A 208 2.93 -11.26 -23.41
C ASP A 208 1.40 -11.32 -23.33
N GLU A 209 0.83 -12.18 -22.45
CA GLU A 209 -0.61 -12.23 -22.18
C GLU A 209 -1.13 -10.91 -21.64
N LEU A 210 -0.43 -10.33 -20.67
CA LEU A 210 -0.81 -9.06 -20.05
C LEU A 210 -0.78 -7.91 -21.05
N GLU A 211 0.24 -7.83 -21.90
CA GLU A 211 0.32 -6.81 -22.96
C GLU A 211 -0.85 -6.94 -23.92
N ASN A 212 -1.19 -8.14 -24.38
CA ASN A 212 -2.32 -8.39 -25.26
C ASN A 212 -3.65 -7.94 -24.62
N SER A 213 -3.83 -8.19 -23.33
CA SER A 213 -5.02 -7.75 -22.58
C SER A 213 -5.09 -6.22 -22.48
N ILE A 214 -3.97 -5.56 -22.24
CA ILE A 214 -3.89 -4.09 -22.23
C ILE A 214 -4.17 -3.50 -23.63
N GLN A 215 -3.68 -4.11 -24.70
CA GLN A 215 -4.00 -3.67 -26.07
C GLN A 215 -5.51 -3.85 -26.36
N THR A 216 -6.10 -4.96 -25.94
CA THR A 216 -7.55 -5.19 -26.04
C THR A 216 -8.33 -4.12 -25.27
N LEU A 217 -7.87 -3.74 -24.08
CA LEU A 217 -8.41 -2.63 -23.31
C LEU A 217 -8.36 -1.30 -24.10
N PHE A 218 -7.23 -0.99 -24.73
CA PHE A 218 -7.09 0.23 -25.54
C PHE A 218 -8.06 0.23 -26.71
N HIS A 219 -8.26 -0.90 -27.38
CA HIS A 219 -9.25 -1.00 -28.47
C HIS A 219 -10.67 -0.85 -27.95
N LYS A 220 -11.05 -1.50 -26.87
CA LYS A 220 -12.38 -1.33 -26.23
C LYS A 220 -12.61 0.14 -25.88
N HIS A 221 -11.65 0.78 -25.22
CA HIS A 221 -11.75 2.16 -24.80
C HIS A 221 -11.91 3.14 -25.96
N ARG A 222 -11.14 2.99 -27.05
CA ARG A 222 -11.23 3.88 -28.24
C ARG A 222 -12.57 3.76 -28.96
N ASN A 223 -13.25 2.62 -28.85
CA ASN A 223 -14.53 2.34 -29.52
C ASN A 223 -15.75 2.65 -28.65
N GLN A 224 -15.58 3.05 -27.41
CA GLN A 224 -16.66 3.40 -26.49
C GLN A 224 -16.74 4.91 -26.31
N GLN A 225 -17.99 5.43 -26.24
CA GLN A 225 -18.20 6.79 -25.74
C GLN A 225 -18.20 6.76 -24.21
N HIS A 226 -17.28 7.48 -23.61
CA HIS A 226 -17.18 7.59 -22.16
C HIS A 226 -17.98 8.81 -21.70
N GLU A 227 -19.01 8.58 -20.90
CA GLU A 227 -19.82 9.66 -20.32
C GLU A 227 -19.03 10.50 -19.31
N MET A 228 -18.03 9.87 -18.65
CA MET A 228 -17.20 10.49 -17.63
C MET A 228 -15.72 10.43 -17.99
N PRO A 229 -14.93 11.45 -17.65
CA PRO A 229 -13.49 11.42 -17.83
C PRO A 229 -12.89 10.29 -16.99
N ASN A 230 -11.96 9.54 -17.58
CA ASN A 230 -11.19 8.51 -16.91
C ASN A 230 -9.70 8.72 -17.18
N VAL A 231 -8.86 8.04 -16.41
CA VAL A 231 -7.40 8.21 -16.49
C VAL A 231 -6.85 7.89 -17.86
N LEU A 232 -7.36 6.84 -18.52
CA LEU A 232 -6.88 6.42 -19.84
C LEU A 232 -7.25 7.45 -20.93
N SER A 233 -8.45 8.04 -20.88
CA SER A 233 -8.85 9.14 -21.78
C SER A 233 -7.89 10.32 -21.67
N LEU A 234 -7.51 10.69 -20.45
CA LEU A 234 -6.58 11.80 -20.21
C LEU A 234 -5.15 11.46 -20.68
N LEU A 235 -4.73 10.19 -20.55
CA LEU A 235 -3.46 9.70 -21.10
C LEU A 235 -3.44 9.75 -22.62
N PHE A 236 -4.53 9.37 -23.31
CA PHE A 236 -4.64 9.50 -24.76
C PHE A 236 -4.63 10.97 -25.20
N HIS A 237 -5.29 11.86 -24.47
CA HIS A 237 -5.22 13.31 -24.72
C HIS A 237 -3.80 13.86 -24.56
N ALA A 238 -3.10 13.45 -23.51
CA ALA A 238 -1.70 13.83 -23.28
C ALA A 238 -0.79 13.29 -24.39
N GLN A 239 -1.04 12.09 -24.89
CA GLN A 239 -0.33 11.50 -26.02
C GLN A 239 -0.54 12.31 -27.30
N ALA A 240 -1.78 12.69 -27.60
CA ALA A 240 -2.11 13.46 -28.80
C ALA A 240 -1.52 14.88 -28.77
N SER A 241 -1.39 15.48 -27.58
CA SER A 241 -0.87 16.84 -27.39
C SER A 241 0.65 16.91 -27.22
N SER A 242 1.31 15.80 -26.85
CA SER A 242 2.75 15.75 -26.66
C SER A 242 3.34 14.48 -27.31
N GLN A 243 4.41 14.61 -28.09
CA GLN A 243 5.16 13.45 -28.64
C GLN A 243 5.93 12.65 -27.56
N GLN A 244 5.73 12.93 -26.28
CA GLN A 244 6.49 12.34 -25.17
C GLN A 244 5.96 10.97 -24.73
N LEU A 245 4.70 10.62 -25.05
CA LEU A 245 4.10 9.34 -24.71
C LEU A 245 3.93 8.47 -25.96
N SER A 246 4.79 7.46 -26.12
CA SER A 246 4.61 6.42 -27.14
C SER A 246 3.57 5.38 -26.71
N ASP A 247 3.05 4.56 -27.64
CA ASP A 247 2.16 3.45 -27.33
C ASP A 247 2.80 2.44 -26.35
N GLU A 248 4.11 2.21 -26.46
CA GLU A 248 4.86 1.36 -25.51
C GLU A 248 4.83 1.93 -24.09
N LYS A 249 4.99 3.25 -23.96
CA LYS A 249 4.91 3.93 -22.65
C LYS A 249 3.49 3.89 -22.10
N LEU A 250 2.47 4.05 -22.93
CA LEU A 250 1.07 3.92 -22.52
C LEU A 250 0.77 2.53 -21.94
N THR A 251 1.24 1.46 -22.60
CA THR A 251 1.10 0.09 -22.09
C THR A 251 1.70 -0.02 -20.68
N GLY A 252 2.92 0.44 -20.48
CA GLY A 252 3.58 0.43 -19.18
C GLY A 252 2.84 1.29 -18.13
N HIS A 253 2.28 2.45 -18.52
CA HIS A 253 1.51 3.26 -17.59
C HIS A 253 0.19 2.62 -17.21
N ALA A 254 -0.58 2.09 -18.17
CA ALA A 254 -1.84 1.40 -17.90
C ALA A 254 -1.64 0.21 -16.96
N THR A 255 -0.63 -0.63 -17.26
CA THR A 255 -0.28 -1.79 -16.42
C THR A 255 0.07 -1.37 -15.00
N LEU A 256 1.02 -0.43 -14.84
CA LEU A 256 1.54 -0.08 -13.52
C LEU A 256 0.57 0.77 -12.69
N LEU A 257 -0.27 1.59 -13.33
CA LEU A 257 -1.32 2.32 -12.61
C LEU A 257 -2.38 1.37 -12.07
N PHE A 258 -2.81 0.38 -12.87
CA PHE A 258 -3.74 -0.65 -12.39
C PHE A 258 -3.12 -1.48 -11.26
N ALA A 259 -1.89 -1.98 -11.44
CA ALA A 259 -1.19 -2.76 -10.43
C ALA A 259 -1.04 -2.02 -9.09
N ALA A 260 -0.81 -0.69 -9.14
CA ALA A 260 -0.61 0.11 -7.93
C ALA A 260 -1.92 0.51 -7.24
N ALA A 261 -3.05 0.57 -7.95
CA ALA A 261 -4.27 1.20 -7.45
C ALA A 261 -5.19 0.26 -6.67
N HIS A 262 -5.24 -1.05 -7.00
CA HIS A 262 -6.28 -1.91 -6.44
C HIS A 262 -5.91 -2.56 -5.10
N LEU A 263 -4.82 -3.34 -5.00
CA LEU A 263 -4.51 -4.08 -3.76
C LEU A 263 -4.15 -3.17 -2.58
N THR A 264 -3.42 -2.09 -2.81
CA THR A 264 -3.05 -1.16 -1.72
C THR A 264 -4.28 -0.54 -1.08
N THR A 265 -5.24 -0.11 -1.89
CA THR A 265 -6.50 0.48 -1.42
C THR A 265 -7.42 -0.59 -0.82
N ALA A 266 -7.49 -1.79 -1.44
CA ALA A 266 -8.25 -2.93 -0.90
C ALA A 266 -7.78 -3.34 0.49
N HIS A 267 -6.46 -3.47 0.70
CA HIS A 267 -5.90 -3.80 2.02
C HIS A 267 -6.16 -2.68 3.04
N THR A 268 -6.08 -1.41 2.63
CA THR A 268 -6.44 -0.29 3.51
C THR A 268 -7.91 -0.37 3.92
N PHE A 269 -8.83 -0.68 3.02
CA PHE A 269 -10.23 -0.92 3.36
C PHE A 269 -10.40 -2.10 4.32
N SER A 270 -9.82 -3.25 3.98
CA SER A 270 -9.92 -4.47 4.77
C SER A 270 -9.44 -4.24 6.21
N TRP A 271 -8.29 -3.60 6.37
CA TRP A 271 -7.74 -3.28 7.69
C TRP A 271 -8.56 -2.22 8.43
N THR A 272 -9.05 -1.18 7.75
CA THR A 272 -9.87 -0.14 8.39
C THR A 272 -11.19 -0.71 8.89
N LEU A 273 -11.88 -1.51 8.08
CA LEU A 273 -13.14 -2.16 8.46
C LEU A 273 -12.92 -3.18 9.60
N PHE A 274 -11.84 -3.95 9.55
CA PHE A 274 -11.45 -4.85 10.63
C PHE A 274 -11.19 -4.11 11.95
N LEU A 275 -10.38 -3.05 11.91
CA LEU A 275 -10.09 -2.24 13.10
C LEU A 275 -11.34 -1.61 13.68
N LEU A 276 -12.24 -1.11 12.85
CA LEU A 276 -13.53 -0.59 13.30
C LEU A 276 -14.39 -1.68 13.95
N ALA A 277 -14.43 -2.89 13.38
CA ALA A 277 -15.17 -4.02 13.97
C ALA A 277 -14.56 -4.51 15.29
N GLN A 278 -13.27 -4.26 15.54
CA GLN A 278 -12.61 -4.54 16.82
C GLN A 278 -12.74 -3.41 17.86
N HIS A 279 -13.13 -2.19 17.43
CA HIS A 279 -13.26 -1.01 18.29
C HIS A 279 -14.67 -0.40 18.17
N PRO A 280 -15.70 -1.01 18.78
CA PRO A 280 -17.10 -0.59 18.63
C PRO A 280 -17.34 0.86 19.03
N GLU A 281 -16.67 1.36 20.06
CA GLU A 281 -16.76 2.75 20.51
C GLU A 281 -16.24 3.74 19.45
N ILE A 282 -15.17 3.38 18.74
CA ILE A 282 -14.64 4.19 17.62
C ILE A 282 -15.61 4.12 16.45
N MET A 283 -16.12 2.92 16.13
CA MET A 283 -17.10 2.73 15.07
C MET A 283 -18.39 3.51 15.35
N GLN A 284 -18.88 3.53 16.59
CA GLN A 284 -20.05 4.30 16.99
C GLN A 284 -19.82 5.80 16.79
N ARG A 285 -18.67 6.31 17.23
CA ARG A 285 -18.32 7.74 17.10
C ARG A 285 -18.22 8.17 15.64
N VAL A 286 -17.51 7.43 14.80
CA VAL A 286 -17.37 7.79 13.38
C VAL A 286 -18.69 7.67 12.64
N SER A 287 -19.56 6.74 13.04
CA SER A 287 -20.90 6.64 12.48
C SER A 287 -21.81 7.79 12.92
N GLY A 288 -21.63 8.28 14.15
CA GLY A 288 -22.30 9.48 14.65
C GLY A 288 -21.91 10.71 13.82
N GLU A 289 -20.61 10.90 13.54
CA GLU A 289 -20.12 11.98 12.69
C GLU A 289 -20.71 11.89 11.27
N VAL A 290 -20.75 10.68 10.69
CA VAL A 290 -21.37 10.47 9.37
C VAL A 290 -22.86 10.82 9.39
N ALA A 291 -23.61 10.40 10.43
CA ALA A 291 -25.04 10.71 10.57
C ALA A 291 -25.31 12.22 10.75
N GLU A 292 -24.40 12.93 11.42
CA GLU A 292 -24.50 14.38 11.65
C GLU A 292 -24.22 15.19 10.37
N HIS A 293 -23.29 14.76 9.53
CA HIS A 293 -22.81 15.59 8.41
C HIS A 293 -23.29 15.12 7.03
N VAL A 294 -23.72 13.86 6.87
CA VAL A 294 -24.17 13.32 5.57
C VAL A 294 -25.70 13.19 5.57
N HIS A 295 -26.37 14.13 4.93
CA HIS A 295 -27.84 14.23 4.98
C HIS A 295 -28.54 13.50 3.83
N GLY A 296 -27.97 13.52 2.61
CA GLY A 296 -28.52 12.85 1.42
C GLY A 296 -28.27 11.35 1.38
N GLU A 297 -28.76 10.65 0.38
CA GLU A 297 -28.42 9.22 0.17
C GLU A 297 -26.92 9.03 -0.12
N ARG A 298 -26.34 9.97 -0.85
CA ARG A 298 -24.91 10.03 -1.20
C ARG A 298 -24.29 11.24 -0.53
N PRO A 299 -23.10 11.10 0.07
CA PRO A 299 -22.38 12.26 0.60
C PRO A 299 -21.96 13.19 -0.55
N THR A 300 -22.02 14.48 -0.35
CA THR A 300 -21.35 15.46 -1.21
C THR A 300 -19.87 15.56 -0.84
N ILE A 301 -19.05 16.15 -1.72
CA ILE A 301 -17.62 16.36 -1.43
C ILE A 301 -17.45 17.30 -0.22
N GLU A 302 -18.29 18.34 -0.13
CA GLU A 302 -18.28 19.29 1.00
C GLU A 302 -18.68 18.62 2.32
N GLU A 303 -19.61 17.66 2.29
CA GLU A 303 -19.95 16.86 3.47
C GLU A 303 -18.81 15.94 3.87
N LEU A 304 -18.15 15.29 2.88
CA LEU A 304 -16.97 14.47 3.14
C LEU A 304 -15.83 15.27 3.76
N ASP A 305 -15.59 16.50 3.34
CA ASP A 305 -14.54 17.36 3.90
C ASP A 305 -14.76 17.68 5.38
N ARG A 306 -16.00 17.60 5.89
CA ARG A 306 -16.35 17.80 7.31
C ARG A 306 -16.14 16.56 8.18
N LEU A 307 -15.95 15.36 7.60
CA LEU A 307 -15.74 14.13 8.34
C LEU A 307 -14.28 14.03 8.83
N GLU A 308 -13.96 14.82 9.86
CA GLU A 308 -12.59 14.90 10.41
C GLU A 308 -12.20 13.64 11.17
N PHE A 309 -13.12 13.10 11.96
CA PHE A 309 -12.83 11.90 12.73
C PHE A 309 -12.70 10.67 11.85
N LEU A 310 -13.51 10.55 10.80
CA LEU A 310 -13.32 9.51 9.77
C LEU A 310 -11.94 9.61 9.12
N GLU A 311 -11.47 10.82 8.83
CA GLU A 311 -10.10 11.00 8.30
C GLU A 311 -9.04 10.55 9.30
N HIS A 312 -9.21 10.82 10.61
CA HIS A 312 -8.34 10.33 11.67
C HIS A 312 -8.34 8.80 11.77
N VAL A 313 -9.51 8.17 11.63
CA VAL A 313 -9.67 6.71 11.59
C VAL A 313 -8.88 6.12 10.42
N ILE A 314 -9.00 6.68 9.22
CA ILE A 314 -8.27 6.22 8.03
C ILE A 314 -6.75 6.40 8.22
N LYS A 315 -6.33 7.57 8.69
CA LYS A 315 -4.91 7.84 8.96
C LYS A 315 -4.31 6.86 9.96
N GLU A 316 -5.03 6.59 11.03
CA GLU A 316 -4.56 5.67 12.07
C GLU A 316 -4.53 4.21 11.58
N SER A 317 -5.52 3.79 10.79
CA SER A 317 -5.50 2.48 10.15
C SER A 317 -4.26 2.32 9.26
N MET A 318 -3.97 3.31 8.41
CA MET A 318 -2.78 3.31 7.56
C MET A 318 -1.46 3.44 8.36
N ARG A 319 -1.50 3.92 9.61
CA ARG A 319 -0.32 3.94 10.48
C ARG A 319 -0.05 2.56 11.06
N VAL A 320 -1.06 1.94 11.72
CA VAL A 320 -0.86 0.66 12.42
C VAL A 320 -0.75 -0.53 11.48
N LEU A 321 -1.49 -0.52 10.35
CA LEU A 321 -1.49 -1.58 9.34
C LEU A 321 -1.32 -0.97 7.94
N PRO A 322 -0.13 -0.41 7.65
CA PRO A 322 0.11 0.23 6.36
C PRO A 322 0.08 -0.80 5.24
N ALA A 323 -0.73 -0.57 4.22
CA ALA A 323 -0.83 -1.46 3.06
C ALA A 323 0.53 -1.69 2.36
N SER A 324 1.46 -0.74 2.47
CA SER A 324 2.86 -0.92 2.09
C SER A 324 3.71 -0.97 3.37
N ALA A 325 4.19 -2.16 3.75
CA ALA A 325 4.99 -2.34 4.96
C ALA A 325 6.40 -1.76 4.84
N TYR A 326 6.96 -1.86 3.65
CA TYR A 326 8.26 -1.28 3.30
C TYR A 326 8.34 -0.96 1.81
N SER A 327 9.33 -0.17 1.45
CA SER A 327 9.68 0.09 0.06
C SER A 327 11.20 0.18 -0.07
N GLN A 328 11.70 0.19 -1.31
CA GLN A 328 13.15 0.19 -1.54
C GLN A 328 13.58 1.21 -2.59
N ARG A 329 14.85 1.56 -2.51
CA ARG A 329 15.62 2.27 -3.54
C ARG A 329 16.88 1.47 -3.86
N ILE A 330 17.49 1.78 -4.99
CA ILE A 330 18.80 1.27 -5.36
C ILE A 330 19.78 2.43 -5.37
N VAL A 331 20.93 2.25 -4.75
CA VAL A 331 22.02 3.21 -4.83
C VAL A 331 22.48 3.31 -6.28
N ALA A 332 22.45 4.52 -6.86
CA ALA A 332 22.85 4.80 -8.23
C ALA A 332 24.32 5.25 -8.32
N GLU A 333 24.78 5.98 -7.33
CA GLU A 333 26.16 6.49 -7.19
C GLU A 333 26.64 6.26 -5.76
N PRO A 334 27.98 6.14 -5.52
CA PRO A 334 28.50 5.89 -4.19
C PRO A 334 27.98 6.95 -3.18
N VAL A 335 27.37 6.50 -2.09
CA VAL A 335 26.79 7.37 -1.08
C VAL A 335 27.19 6.92 0.31
N THR A 336 27.21 7.85 1.26
CA THR A 336 27.41 7.55 2.68
C THR A 336 26.15 7.91 3.46
N LEU A 337 25.53 6.91 4.10
CA LEU A 337 24.39 7.06 5.00
C LEU A 337 24.83 6.78 6.43
N ASN A 338 24.68 7.76 7.31
CA ASN A 338 25.03 7.64 8.74
C ASN A 338 26.43 6.97 8.95
N GLY A 339 27.44 7.39 8.17
CA GLY A 339 28.80 6.85 8.23
C GLY A 339 29.03 5.52 7.48
N ILE A 340 28.00 4.90 6.94
CA ILE A 340 28.11 3.66 6.17
C ILE A 340 28.23 3.98 4.69
N ARG A 341 29.30 3.53 4.05
CA ARG A 341 29.49 3.66 2.61
C ARG A 341 28.73 2.58 1.87
N LEU A 342 27.84 2.97 0.96
CA LEU A 342 27.07 2.10 0.09
C LEU A 342 27.52 2.27 -1.36
N SER A 343 27.72 1.13 -2.03
CA SER A 343 28.13 1.08 -3.44
C SER A 343 26.92 1.11 -4.37
N PRO A 344 27.11 1.55 -5.63
CA PRO A 344 26.05 1.45 -6.64
C PRO A 344 25.52 0.01 -6.76
N GLY A 345 24.21 -0.11 -6.92
CA GLY A 345 23.51 -1.40 -6.98
C GLY A 345 23.03 -1.91 -5.61
N THR A 346 23.50 -1.34 -4.48
CA THR A 346 23.03 -1.74 -3.15
C THR A 346 21.56 -1.34 -2.98
N PRO A 347 20.64 -2.30 -2.64
CA PRO A 347 19.29 -1.94 -2.25
C PRO A 347 19.28 -1.26 -0.88
N VAL A 348 18.44 -0.24 -0.74
CA VAL A 348 18.17 0.46 0.52
C VAL A 348 16.68 0.36 0.80
N VAL A 349 16.32 -0.37 1.83
CA VAL A 349 14.95 -0.55 2.31
C VAL A 349 14.64 0.55 3.34
N PHE A 350 13.50 1.20 3.19
CA PHE A 350 12.90 2.02 4.23
C PHE A 350 11.52 1.44 4.57
N SER A 351 11.20 1.43 5.86
CA SER A 351 10.00 0.74 6.34
C SER A 351 8.96 1.73 6.84
N GLN A 352 7.81 1.73 6.19
CA GLN A 352 6.62 2.40 6.69
C GLN A 352 6.21 1.79 8.02
N TYR A 353 6.12 0.45 8.08
CA TYR A 353 5.69 -0.25 9.29
C TYR A 353 6.58 0.07 10.49
N ILE A 354 7.90 -0.10 10.39
CA ILE A 354 8.81 0.16 11.51
C ILE A 354 8.79 1.65 11.92
N THR A 355 8.81 2.57 10.93
CA THR A 355 8.76 4.01 11.22
C THR A 355 7.46 4.38 11.95
N HIS A 356 6.33 3.82 11.53
CA HIS A 356 5.02 4.08 12.14
C HIS A 356 4.85 3.45 13.54
N HIS A 357 5.67 2.46 13.90
CA HIS A 357 5.63 1.78 15.20
C HIS A 357 6.77 2.20 16.13
N ARG A 358 7.42 3.33 15.85
CA ARG A 358 8.45 3.88 16.73
C ARG A 358 7.80 4.59 17.94
N PRO A 359 8.16 4.22 19.18
CA PRO A 359 7.58 4.82 20.38
C PRO A 359 8.03 6.27 20.62
N ASP A 360 9.15 6.69 20.02
CA ASP A 360 9.63 8.07 20.05
C ASP A 360 8.86 9.00 19.08
N LEU A 361 8.13 8.44 18.13
CA LEU A 361 7.29 9.20 17.18
C LEU A 361 5.79 9.11 17.52
N PHE A 362 5.34 7.96 17.99
CA PHE A 362 3.94 7.68 18.27
C PHE A 362 3.80 7.00 19.63
N GLU A 363 3.10 7.63 20.57
CA GLU A 363 2.79 7.03 21.87
C GLU A 363 1.93 5.79 21.67
N SER A 364 2.18 4.70 22.45
CA SER A 364 1.49 3.40 22.29
C SER A 364 1.37 3.00 20.81
N PRO A 365 2.52 2.78 20.12
CA PRO A 365 2.55 2.74 18.65
C PRO A 365 1.83 1.51 18.08
N ASP A 366 1.65 0.46 18.85
CA ASP A 366 0.97 -0.77 18.42
C ASP A 366 -0.57 -0.68 18.56
N GLU A 367 -1.12 0.40 19.13
CA GLU A 367 -2.54 0.56 19.39
C GLU A 367 -3.20 1.44 18.31
N PHE A 368 -4.46 1.12 18.00
CA PHE A 368 -5.30 1.90 17.09
C PHE A 368 -5.99 3.04 17.85
N GLN A 369 -5.43 4.24 17.80
CA GLN A 369 -5.87 5.43 18.53
C GLN A 369 -6.10 6.63 17.59
N PRO A 370 -7.26 6.74 16.91
CA PRO A 370 -7.55 7.84 15.98
C PRO A 370 -7.48 9.23 16.61
N ASP A 371 -7.72 9.34 17.90
CA ASP A 371 -7.69 10.64 18.61
C ASP A 371 -6.30 11.28 18.65
N ARG A 372 -5.23 10.51 18.47
CA ARG A 372 -3.87 11.10 18.42
C ARG A 372 -3.72 12.16 17.33
N TRP A 373 -4.44 12.02 16.23
CA TRP A 373 -4.39 12.94 15.09
C TRP A 373 -4.94 14.33 15.39
N LYS A 374 -5.60 14.54 16.54
CA LYS A 374 -5.98 15.86 17.03
C LYS A 374 -4.79 16.66 17.57
N THR A 375 -3.76 15.98 18.05
CA THR A 375 -2.64 16.59 18.80
C THR A 375 -1.30 16.44 18.11
N ILE A 376 -1.14 15.48 17.18
CA ILE A 376 0.11 15.27 16.45
C ILE A 376 0.02 15.77 15.01
N SER A 377 1.14 16.22 14.48
CA SER A 377 1.31 16.59 13.06
C SER A 377 2.68 16.09 12.58
N PRO A 378 2.80 14.78 12.36
CA PRO A 378 4.07 14.18 11.96
C PRO A 378 4.52 14.70 10.59
N SER A 379 5.82 14.78 10.40
CA SER A 379 6.40 15.12 9.10
C SER A 379 6.13 14.03 8.07
N PRO A 380 6.24 14.32 6.76
CA PRO A 380 6.08 13.30 5.71
C PRO A 380 7.10 12.17 5.76
N TYR A 381 8.11 12.25 6.62
CA TYR A 381 9.15 11.23 6.78
C TYR A 381 8.96 10.40 8.05
N GLU A 382 8.05 10.82 8.93
CA GLU A 382 7.58 10.10 10.12
C GLU A 382 6.30 9.30 9.84
N TYR A 383 5.43 9.86 8.99
CA TYR A 383 4.19 9.20 8.56
C TYR A 383 4.17 9.06 7.04
N LEU A 384 4.34 7.83 6.57
CA LEU A 384 4.72 7.47 5.20
C LEU A 384 3.70 6.59 4.44
N PRO A 385 2.37 6.63 4.68
CA PRO A 385 1.45 5.68 4.05
C PRO A 385 1.46 5.79 2.53
N PHE A 386 1.75 6.98 2.01
CA PHE A 386 1.87 7.27 0.58
C PHE A 386 3.32 7.51 0.13
N GLY A 387 4.30 7.15 0.97
CA GLY A 387 5.69 7.53 0.76
C GLY A 387 5.90 9.04 0.85
N ALA A 388 7.08 9.52 0.47
CA ALA A 388 7.42 10.95 0.50
C ALA A 388 8.36 11.35 -0.64
N GLY A 389 8.60 12.67 -0.76
CA GLY A 389 9.52 13.25 -1.74
C GLY A 389 9.01 13.19 -3.18
N PRO A 390 9.91 13.28 -4.16
CA PRO A 390 9.54 13.32 -5.59
C PRO A 390 8.75 12.09 -6.08
N ARG A 391 8.77 11.00 -5.31
CA ARG A 391 8.09 9.73 -5.64
C ARG A 391 6.92 9.40 -4.72
N MET A 392 6.44 10.37 -3.96
CA MET A 392 5.20 10.22 -3.18
C MET A 392 4.07 9.73 -4.10
N CYS A 393 3.18 8.90 -3.59
CA CYS A 393 2.06 8.34 -4.34
C CYS A 393 1.30 9.44 -5.11
N ILE A 394 1.19 9.26 -6.43
CA ILE A 394 0.49 10.21 -7.28
C ILE A 394 -1.03 10.09 -7.13
N GLY A 395 -1.52 8.88 -6.81
CA GLY A 395 -2.93 8.56 -6.60
C GLY A 395 -3.45 8.85 -5.18
N ALA A 396 -2.62 9.40 -4.27
CA ALA A 396 -3.04 9.62 -2.88
C ALA A 396 -4.36 10.41 -2.74
N PRO A 397 -4.60 11.51 -3.50
CA PRO A 397 -5.87 12.22 -3.40
C PRO A 397 -7.07 11.37 -3.84
N LEU A 398 -6.91 10.56 -4.90
CA LEU A 398 -7.97 9.67 -5.39
C LEU A 398 -8.23 8.53 -4.38
N ALA A 399 -7.20 7.86 -3.90
CA ALA A 399 -7.33 6.80 -2.91
C ALA A 399 -8.03 7.28 -1.63
N MET A 400 -7.68 8.47 -1.11
CA MET A 400 -8.36 9.05 0.04
C MET A 400 -9.83 9.38 -0.25
N ALA A 401 -10.15 9.85 -1.45
CA ALA A 401 -11.53 10.12 -1.85
C ALA A 401 -12.35 8.82 -1.95
N GLU A 402 -11.77 7.76 -2.55
CA GLU A 402 -12.38 6.42 -2.64
C GLU A 402 -12.67 5.88 -1.23
N ILE A 403 -11.65 5.85 -0.37
CA ILE A 403 -11.76 5.29 0.98
C ILE A 403 -12.77 6.08 1.81
N LYS A 404 -12.66 7.40 1.84
CA LYS A 404 -13.52 8.27 2.66
C LYS A 404 -14.99 8.18 2.20
N THR A 405 -15.25 8.23 0.90
CA THR A 405 -16.60 8.13 0.33
C THR A 405 -17.23 6.78 0.62
N ALA A 406 -16.52 5.68 0.36
CA ALA A 406 -17.05 4.35 0.55
C ALA A 406 -17.27 4.03 2.03
N LEU A 407 -16.34 4.38 2.92
CA LEU A 407 -16.53 4.20 4.36
C LEU A 407 -17.71 5.02 4.89
N ALA A 408 -17.91 6.27 4.44
CA ALA A 408 -19.05 7.07 4.83
C ALA A 408 -20.38 6.40 4.44
N LEU A 409 -20.47 5.83 3.21
CA LEU A 409 -21.66 5.10 2.76
C LEU A 409 -21.88 3.79 3.53
N ILE A 410 -20.82 3.02 3.79
CA ILE A 410 -20.88 1.79 4.58
C ILE A 410 -21.39 2.12 6.00
N LEU A 411 -20.73 3.06 6.68
CA LEU A 411 -21.06 3.43 8.06
C LEU A 411 -22.42 4.10 8.21
N LYS A 412 -22.95 4.70 7.16
CA LYS A 412 -24.31 5.21 7.13
C LYS A 412 -25.34 4.08 7.12
N ARG A 413 -25.08 2.96 6.45
CA ARG A 413 -26.03 1.84 6.24
C ARG A 413 -25.94 0.75 7.28
N CYS A 414 -24.73 0.44 7.76
CA CYS A 414 -24.53 -0.70 8.65
C CYS A 414 -23.36 -0.51 9.61
N ARG A 415 -23.24 -1.46 10.52
CA ARG A 415 -22.08 -1.72 11.38
C ARG A 415 -21.55 -3.11 11.05
N LEU A 416 -20.35 -3.37 11.50
CA LEU A 416 -19.71 -4.67 11.31
C LEU A 416 -19.31 -5.24 12.66
N GLN A 417 -19.52 -6.53 12.84
CA GLN A 417 -19.10 -7.27 14.03
C GLN A 417 -18.39 -8.54 13.59
N MET A 418 -17.22 -8.80 14.10
CA MET A 418 -16.48 -10.02 13.76
C MET A 418 -17.29 -11.27 14.11
N THR A 419 -17.13 -12.34 13.32
CA THR A 419 -17.71 -13.63 13.66
C THR A 419 -16.93 -14.28 14.81
N ALA A 420 -17.62 -15.05 15.63
CA ALA A 420 -16.98 -15.75 16.76
C ALA A 420 -15.90 -16.72 16.25
N ASN A 421 -14.77 -16.79 16.97
CA ASN A 421 -13.61 -17.64 16.65
C ASN A 421 -12.98 -17.35 15.28
N ALA A 422 -13.14 -16.14 14.74
CA ALA A 422 -12.46 -15.75 13.49
C ALA A 422 -10.94 -15.80 13.68
N THR A 423 -10.25 -16.31 12.67
CA THR A 423 -8.78 -16.25 12.59
C THR A 423 -8.41 -15.20 11.55
N VAL A 424 -7.68 -14.17 11.98
CA VAL A 424 -7.21 -13.09 11.12
C VAL A 424 -5.69 -13.13 11.06
N ASN A 425 -5.17 -13.42 9.89
CA ASN A 425 -3.73 -13.43 9.63
C ASN A 425 -3.36 -12.29 8.68
N GLY A 426 -2.25 -11.62 9.00
CA GLY A 426 -1.64 -10.63 8.12
C GLY A 426 -0.22 -11.04 7.79
N GLN A 427 0.20 -10.81 6.56
CA GLN A 427 1.55 -11.08 6.11
C GLN A 427 1.99 -10.06 5.06
N VAL A 428 3.29 -9.85 4.97
CA VAL A 428 3.86 -9.06 3.89
C VAL A 428 4.16 -9.97 2.70
N ILE A 429 3.45 -9.73 1.60
CA ILE A 429 3.72 -10.38 0.32
C ILE A 429 4.32 -9.33 -0.61
N SER A 430 5.50 -9.58 -1.14
CA SER A 430 6.31 -8.59 -1.84
C SER A 430 6.66 -7.40 -0.93
N THR A 431 5.93 -6.30 -1.01
CA THR A 431 6.08 -5.12 -0.14
C THR A 431 4.79 -4.78 0.60
N MET A 432 3.70 -5.48 0.29
CA MET A 432 2.36 -5.16 0.77
C MET A 432 1.97 -6.00 1.97
N LEU A 433 1.51 -5.33 3.03
CA LEU A 433 0.91 -5.96 4.21
C LEU A 433 -0.59 -6.12 3.96
N GLY A 434 -1.02 -7.34 3.74
CA GLY A 434 -2.42 -7.67 3.50
C GLY A 434 -2.91 -8.84 4.35
N PRO A 435 -4.24 -9.02 4.44
CA PRO A 435 -4.81 -10.20 5.04
C PRO A 435 -4.49 -11.45 4.20
N THR A 436 -4.11 -12.53 4.88
CA THR A 436 -3.85 -13.85 4.27
C THR A 436 -4.87 -14.90 4.70
N SER A 437 -5.86 -14.49 5.48
CA SER A 437 -7.04 -15.28 5.85
C SER A 437 -8.32 -14.47 5.60
N PRO A 438 -9.50 -15.11 5.56
CA PRO A 438 -10.78 -14.42 5.53
C PRO A 438 -10.95 -13.49 6.73
N ILE A 439 -11.45 -12.27 6.49
CA ILE A 439 -11.90 -11.36 7.55
C ILE A 439 -13.44 -11.46 7.62
N ARG A 440 -13.94 -12.43 8.39
CA ARG A 440 -15.38 -12.70 8.46
C ARG A 440 -16.07 -11.80 9.47
N ALA A 441 -17.00 -11.00 8.98
CA ALA A 441 -17.82 -10.11 9.78
C ALA A 441 -19.30 -10.25 9.45
N LYS A 442 -20.16 -10.05 10.46
CA LYS A 442 -21.62 -9.95 10.31
C LYS A 442 -22.00 -8.50 10.06
N VAL A 443 -22.94 -8.30 9.18
CA VAL A 443 -23.57 -7.02 8.92
C VAL A 443 -24.65 -6.77 10.00
N ILE A 444 -24.48 -5.69 10.75
CA ILE A 444 -25.39 -5.26 11.83
C ILE A 444 -26.12 -3.99 11.37
N PRO A 445 -27.44 -3.83 11.62
CA PRO A 445 -28.15 -2.59 11.30
C PRO A 445 -27.49 -1.34 11.89
N ALA A 446 -27.58 -0.22 11.20
CA ALA A 446 -26.92 1.03 11.59
C ALA A 446 -27.30 1.55 12.99
N GLY A 447 -28.50 1.23 13.48
CA GLY A 447 -29.01 1.65 14.79
C GLY A 447 -28.71 0.68 15.94
N GLU A 448 -28.09 -0.46 15.66
CA GLU A 448 -27.79 -1.46 16.69
C GLU A 448 -26.35 -1.31 17.20
N GLU A 449 -26.18 -1.66 18.49
CA GLU A 449 -24.86 -1.69 19.13
C GLU A 449 -24.08 -2.93 18.68
N THR A 450 -22.78 -2.75 18.58
CA THR A 450 -21.82 -3.83 18.34
C THR A 450 -20.92 -4.00 19.55
N HIS A 451 -20.27 -5.15 19.66
CA HIS A 451 -19.31 -5.42 20.71
C HIS A 451 -18.04 -6.04 20.12
N THR A 452 -16.94 -5.91 20.84
CA THR A 452 -15.67 -6.54 20.45
C THR A 452 -15.83 -8.06 20.51
N VAL A 453 -15.51 -8.74 19.42
CA VAL A 453 -15.42 -10.19 19.36
C VAL A 453 -13.95 -10.56 19.21
N PRO A 454 -13.37 -11.31 20.15
CA PRO A 454 -11.99 -11.74 20.08
C PRO A 454 -11.69 -12.53 18.81
N VAL A 455 -10.52 -12.29 18.24
CA VAL A 455 -10.01 -13.01 17.06
C VAL A 455 -8.70 -13.71 17.39
N HIS A 456 -8.34 -14.70 16.59
CA HIS A 456 -7.06 -15.41 16.67
C HIS A 456 -6.17 -15.05 15.46
N GLY A 457 -4.93 -15.51 15.49
CA GLY A 457 -4.03 -15.43 14.34
C GLY A 457 -2.89 -14.43 14.49
N SER A 458 -2.08 -14.32 13.42
CA SER A 458 -0.87 -13.49 13.41
C SER A 458 -1.14 -11.98 13.43
N ILE A 459 -2.41 -11.56 13.37
CA ILE A 459 -2.76 -10.14 13.52
C ILE A 459 -2.27 -9.54 14.84
N HIS A 460 -2.19 -10.35 15.89
CA HIS A 460 -1.67 -9.93 17.20
C HIS A 460 -0.17 -9.63 17.22
N ASP A 461 0.58 -10.10 16.22
CA ASP A 461 1.99 -9.77 16.04
C ASP A 461 2.17 -8.41 15.35
N LEU A 462 1.09 -7.89 14.74
CA LEU A 462 1.09 -6.68 13.92
C LEU A 462 0.47 -5.47 14.62
N VAL A 463 -0.58 -5.69 15.41
CA VAL A 463 -1.33 -4.62 16.10
C VAL A 463 -1.89 -5.13 17.41
N ARG A 464 -1.89 -4.28 18.44
CA ARG A 464 -2.54 -4.57 19.72
C ARG A 464 -4.04 -4.28 19.61
N LEU A 465 -4.84 -5.33 19.76
CA LEU A 465 -6.30 -5.25 19.77
C LEU A 465 -6.82 -5.08 21.20
N PRO A 466 -8.06 -4.53 21.38
CA PRO A 466 -8.68 -4.47 22.67
C PRO A 466 -8.83 -5.87 23.27
N ILE A 467 -8.44 -6.02 24.53
CA ILE A 467 -8.70 -7.25 25.29
C ILE A 467 -10.08 -7.07 25.90
N GLU A 468 -11.05 -7.94 25.55
CA GLU A 468 -12.27 -8.01 26.34
C GLU A 468 -11.91 -8.20 27.82
N ALA A 469 -12.53 -7.42 28.68
CA ALA A 469 -12.51 -7.72 30.10
C ALA A 469 -13.24 -9.06 30.26
N MET A 470 -12.47 -10.16 30.33
CA MET A 470 -13.04 -11.48 30.67
C MET A 470 -13.97 -11.32 31.87
N PRO A 471 -15.20 -11.82 31.81
CA PRO A 471 -16.09 -11.84 32.97
C PRO A 471 -15.30 -12.44 34.13
N GLN A 472 -15.37 -11.79 35.32
CA GLN A 472 -14.58 -12.17 36.52
C GLN A 472 -14.69 -13.64 36.91
N GLN A 473 -15.65 -14.39 36.37
CA GLN A 473 -15.83 -15.83 36.61
C GLN A 473 -14.83 -16.74 35.88
N GLN A 474 -14.18 -16.31 34.79
CA GLN A 474 -13.18 -17.12 34.08
C GLN A 474 -11.74 -16.85 34.53
N ARG A 475 -11.48 -15.77 35.27
CA ARG A 475 -10.15 -15.46 35.85
C ARG A 475 -9.73 -16.39 37.03
N ARG A 476 -10.63 -17.24 37.53
CA ARG A 476 -10.39 -18.18 38.64
C ARG A 476 -10.06 -19.60 38.20
N ALA A 477 -10.04 -19.89 36.89
CA ALA A 477 -9.85 -21.23 36.33
C ALA A 477 -8.66 -21.35 35.37
N ALA A 478 -7.78 -20.33 35.25
CA ALA A 478 -6.55 -20.35 34.44
C ALA A 478 -5.30 -20.25 35.33
#